data_93c5429ddb1ff4ccad634033d87a9770
#
_entry.id   93c5429ddb1ff4ccad634033d87a9770
#
_cell.length_a   1.000
_cell.length_b   1.000
_cell.length_c   1.000
_cell.angle_alpha   90.00
_cell.angle_beta   90.00
_cell.angle_gamma   90.00
#
_symmetry.space_group_name_H-M   'P 1'
#
loop_
_entity.id
_entity.type
_entity.pdbx_description
1 polymer ?
#
loop_
_entity_poly.entity_id
_entity_poly.type
_entity_poly.pdbx_seq_one_letter_code
_entity_poly.pdbx_strand_id
1 'polypeptide(L)'
;MKKLFNFNKKTIVATCYGVVLFTLFFRYVKVPTGFPEVSIQTAYGIGAFFAVLLGPIGGAFVAFMGHTLSDVIQFGPPCWSWVIASGVAMYITGLASSKLKVEEGEFAIKDIIIFNIYQVVGNLLAWCLIAPGLDVVMYGENALYAFEQGVWATLPNIVSVGVIGSVLLGVYFRIRGR
;
A
#
# COMPACT_ATOMS: atom_id res chain seq x y z
N MET A 1 19.66 1.55 -14.83
CA MET A 1 18.54 2.04 -13.99
C MET A 1 17.23 1.66 -14.67
N LYS A 2 16.43 0.74 -14.09
CA LYS A 2 15.05 0.52 -14.57
C LYS A 2 14.30 1.85 -14.45
N LYS A 3 13.57 2.27 -15.50
CA LYS A 3 12.75 3.49 -15.44
C LYS A 3 11.82 3.41 -14.24
N LEU A 4 11.81 4.43 -13.40
CA LEU A 4 10.97 4.52 -12.20
C LEU A 4 9.48 4.38 -12.50
N PHE A 5 9.07 4.71 -13.70
CA PHE A 5 7.73 4.48 -14.26
C PHE A 5 7.81 4.45 -15.80
N ASN A 6 7.10 3.53 -16.42
CA ASN A 6 7.05 3.41 -17.88
C ASN A 6 5.64 3.75 -18.37
N PHE A 7 5.49 4.93 -18.99
CA PHE A 7 4.21 5.39 -19.54
C PHE A 7 3.90 4.64 -20.86
N ASN A 8 3.34 3.45 -20.74
CA ASN A 8 2.76 2.76 -21.88
C ASN A 8 1.30 2.37 -21.59
N LYS A 9 0.55 2.02 -22.63
CA LYS A 9 -0.88 1.68 -22.51
C LYS A 9 -1.16 0.59 -21.46
N LYS A 10 -0.31 -0.43 -21.39
CA LYS A 10 -0.47 -1.53 -20.43
C LYS A 10 -0.30 -1.07 -18.99
N THR A 11 0.71 -0.24 -18.73
CA THR A 11 0.97 0.34 -17.41
C THR A 11 -0.17 1.25 -16.95
N ILE A 12 -0.67 2.11 -17.87
CA ILE A 12 -1.81 3.00 -17.55
C ILE A 12 -3.05 2.17 -17.19
N VAL A 13 -3.40 1.18 -18.01
CA VAL A 13 -4.55 0.30 -17.75
C VAL A 13 -4.39 -0.45 -16.43
N ALA A 14 -3.21 -1.02 -16.16
CA ALA A 14 -2.94 -1.70 -14.90
C ALA A 14 -3.03 -0.74 -13.69
N THR A 15 -2.56 0.50 -13.83
CA THR A 15 -2.70 1.52 -12.78
C THR A 15 -4.18 1.84 -12.51
N CYS A 16 -5.00 2.02 -13.55
CA CYS A 16 -6.44 2.25 -13.39
C CYS A 16 -7.12 1.07 -12.66
N TYR A 17 -6.83 -0.18 -13.04
CA TYR A 17 -7.32 -1.34 -12.31
C TYR A 17 -6.86 -1.36 -10.86
N GLY A 18 -5.60 -1.02 -10.61
CA GLY A 18 -5.05 -0.93 -9.26
C GLY A 18 -5.80 0.09 -8.40
N VAL A 19 -6.06 1.28 -8.93
CA VAL A 19 -6.82 2.34 -8.23
C VAL A 19 -8.24 1.87 -7.91
N VAL A 20 -8.95 1.30 -8.89
CA VAL A 20 -10.33 0.82 -8.68
C VAL A 20 -10.37 -0.29 -7.63
N LEU A 21 -9.50 -1.30 -7.75
CA LEU A 21 -9.46 -2.40 -6.78
C LEU A 21 -9.08 -1.91 -5.39
N PHE A 22 -8.06 -1.04 -5.28
CA PHE A 22 -7.67 -0.46 -4.00
C PHE A 22 -8.86 0.28 -3.36
N THR A 23 -9.54 1.16 -4.11
CA THR A 23 -10.71 1.91 -3.63
C THR A 23 -11.80 0.97 -3.10
N LEU A 24 -12.18 -0.04 -3.89
CA LEU A 24 -13.24 -0.98 -3.52
C LEU A 24 -12.89 -1.77 -2.26
N PHE A 25 -11.67 -2.31 -2.19
CA PHE A 25 -11.24 -3.09 -1.04
C PHE A 25 -11.04 -2.22 0.20
N PHE A 26 -10.53 -1.02 0.05
CA PHE A 26 -10.38 -0.06 1.15
C PHE A 26 -11.74 0.33 1.74
N ARG A 27 -12.73 0.50 0.89
CA ARG A 27 -14.06 0.92 1.30
C ARG A 27 -14.89 -0.22 1.90
N TYR A 28 -14.85 -1.40 1.30
CA TYR A 28 -15.81 -2.46 1.57
C TYR A 28 -15.22 -3.72 2.20
N VAL A 29 -13.91 -3.95 2.10
CA VAL A 29 -13.28 -5.20 2.57
C VAL A 29 -12.22 -4.87 3.63
N LYS A 30 -12.72 -4.52 4.83
CA LYS A 30 -11.88 -4.17 5.99
C LYS A 30 -12.43 -4.79 7.26
N VAL A 31 -11.55 -5.02 8.26
CA VAL A 31 -11.92 -5.58 9.56
C VAL A 31 -11.58 -4.54 10.66
N PRO A 32 -12.55 -4.14 11.49
CA PRO A 32 -12.29 -3.23 12.60
C PRO A 32 -11.24 -3.80 13.58
N THR A 33 -10.33 -2.95 14.07
CA THR A 33 -9.31 -3.35 15.06
C THR A 33 -9.78 -3.24 16.50
N GLY A 34 -10.87 -2.51 16.74
CA GLY A 34 -11.32 -2.11 18.08
C GLY A 34 -10.82 -0.72 18.50
N PHE A 35 -9.80 -0.17 17.86
CA PHE A 35 -9.45 1.24 18.01
C PHE A 35 -10.34 2.11 17.10
N PRO A 36 -10.86 3.26 17.60
CA PRO A 36 -11.71 4.13 16.79
C PRO A 36 -11.07 4.49 15.44
N GLU A 37 -11.86 4.42 14.37
CA GLU A 37 -11.47 4.78 13.00
C GLU A 37 -10.34 3.94 12.37
N VAL A 38 -9.75 2.99 13.11
CA VAL A 38 -8.70 2.09 12.60
C VAL A 38 -9.26 0.73 12.22
N SER A 39 -8.93 0.28 11.03
CA SER A 39 -9.31 -1.04 10.51
C SER A 39 -8.13 -1.75 9.85
N ILE A 40 -8.14 -3.07 9.86
CA ILE A 40 -7.23 -3.88 9.04
C ILE A 40 -7.66 -3.70 7.58
N GLN A 41 -6.80 -3.10 6.79
CA GLN A 41 -7.10 -2.76 5.40
C GLN A 41 -6.53 -3.81 4.44
N THR A 42 -7.41 -4.57 3.81
CA THR A 42 -7.00 -5.55 2.80
C THR A 42 -6.50 -4.88 1.50
N ALA A 43 -6.92 -3.66 1.26
CA ALA A 43 -6.51 -2.85 0.12
C ALA A 43 -4.99 -2.63 0.03
N TYR A 44 -4.29 -2.53 1.17
CA TYR A 44 -2.83 -2.36 1.14
C TYR A 44 -2.10 -3.59 0.60
N GLY A 45 -2.63 -4.79 0.78
CA GLY A 45 -2.10 -6.00 0.14
C GLY A 45 -2.24 -5.95 -1.40
N ILE A 46 -3.36 -5.41 -1.89
CA ILE A 46 -3.59 -5.15 -3.32
C ILE A 46 -2.66 -4.04 -3.81
N GLY A 47 -2.56 -2.93 -3.07
CA GLY A 47 -1.65 -1.83 -3.38
C GLY A 47 -0.21 -2.30 -3.49
N ALA A 48 0.25 -3.15 -2.57
CA ALA A 48 1.59 -3.72 -2.56
C ALA A 48 1.86 -4.62 -3.78
N PHE A 49 0.87 -5.41 -4.20
CA PHE A 49 0.95 -6.18 -5.44
C PHE A 49 1.18 -5.25 -6.64
N PHE A 50 0.38 -4.21 -6.80
CA PHE A 50 0.57 -3.23 -7.88
C PHE A 50 1.86 -2.43 -7.73
N ALA A 51 2.32 -2.15 -6.51
CA ALA A 51 3.59 -1.48 -6.26
C ALA A 51 4.78 -2.30 -6.78
N VAL A 52 4.76 -3.61 -6.60
CA VAL A 52 5.79 -4.50 -7.16
C VAL A 52 5.72 -4.56 -8.68
N LEU A 53 4.53 -4.61 -9.27
CA LEU A 53 4.35 -4.70 -10.72
C LEU A 53 4.67 -3.39 -11.46
N LEU A 54 4.24 -2.26 -10.90
CA LEU A 54 4.32 -0.94 -11.54
C LEU A 54 5.55 -0.14 -11.09
N GLY A 55 6.25 -0.63 -10.07
CA GLY A 55 7.34 0.09 -9.44
C GLY A 55 6.86 1.14 -8.42
N PRO A 56 7.81 1.86 -7.77
CA PRO A 56 7.52 2.71 -6.63
C PRO A 56 6.54 3.84 -6.94
N ILE A 57 6.68 4.51 -8.08
CA ILE A 57 5.80 5.62 -8.47
C ILE A 57 4.39 5.10 -8.79
N GLY A 58 4.28 3.98 -9.52
CA GLY A 58 2.99 3.38 -9.86
C GLY A 58 2.25 2.90 -8.62
N GLY A 59 2.94 2.24 -7.69
CA GLY A 59 2.38 1.81 -6.41
C GLY A 59 1.91 2.97 -5.54
N ALA A 60 2.73 4.02 -5.42
CA ALA A 60 2.37 5.24 -4.70
C ALA A 60 1.10 5.87 -5.27
N PHE A 61 1.02 5.98 -6.59
CA PHE A 61 -0.14 6.56 -7.26
C PHE A 61 -1.41 5.73 -7.04
N VAL A 62 -1.31 4.40 -7.14
CA VAL A 62 -2.45 3.50 -6.89
C VAL A 62 -3.00 3.69 -5.48
N ALA A 63 -2.14 3.71 -4.45
CA ALA A 63 -2.58 3.84 -3.07
C ALA A 63 -3.08 5.26 -2.77
N PHE A 64 -2.37 6.28 -3.24
CA PHE A 64 -2.76 7.68 -3.04
C PHE A 64 -4.14 7.95 -3.64
N MET A 65 -4.33 7.64 -4.93
CA MET A 65 -5.60 7.87 -5.61
C MET A 65 -6.72 6.97 -5.09
N GLY A 66 -6.41 5.70 -4.82
CA GLY A 66 -7.39 4.75 -4.32
C GLY A 66 -7.90 5.11 -2.92
N HIS A 67 -7.02 5.57 -2.03
CA HIS A 67 -7.41 6.06 -0.70
C HIS A 67 -8.21 7.37 -0.82
N THR A 68 -7.73 8.33 -1.62
CA THR A 68 -8.46 9.58 -1.88
C THR A 68 -9.90 9.31 -2.33
N LEU A 69 -10.07 8.42 -3.33
CA LEU A 69 -11.41 8.10 -3.84
C LEU A 69 -12.27 7.41 -2.79
N SER A 70 -11.69 6.52 -1.98
CA SER A 70 -12.41 5.87 -0.89
C SER A 70 -12.92 6.88 0.15
N ASP A 71 -12.06 7.83 0.54
CA ASP A 71 -12.42 8.86 1.52
C ASP A 71 -13.48 9.80 0.96
N VAL A 72 -13.34 10.24 -0.30
CA VAL A 72 -14.34 11.07 -0.98
C VAL A 72 -15.70 10.39 -0.98
N ILE A 73 -15.75 9.09 -1.27
CA ILE A 73 -17.01 8.32 -1.27
C ILE A 73 -17.59 8.16 0.15
N GLN A 74 -16.71 8.05 1.16
CA GLN A 74 -17.15 7.78 2.54
C GLN A 74 -17.47 9.04 3.34
N PHE A 75 -16.63 10.06 3.23
CA PHE A 75 -16.62 11.21 4.13
C PHE A 75 -16.81 12.55 3.41
N GLY A 76 -16.65 12.58 2.09
CA GLY A 76 -16.59 13.80 1.28
C GLY A 76 -15.17 14.34 1.17
N PRO A 77 -14.60 15.03 2.16
CA PRO A 77 -13.20 15.43 2.11
C PRO A 77 -12.25 14.28 2.49
N PRO A 78 -11.11 14.12 1.77
CA PRO A 78 -10.11 13.11 2.13
C PRO A 78 -9.31 13.52 3.37
N CYS A 79 -8.88 12.55 4.17
CA CYS A 79 -7.88 12.75 5.22
C CYS A 79 -6.48 12.73 4.61
N TRP A 80 -5.95 13.91 4.25
CA TRP A 80 -4.73 14.03 3.46
C TRP A 80 -3.49 13.44 4.13
N SER A 81 -3.39 13.49 5.46
CA SER A 81 -2.30 12.88 6.23
C SER A 81 -2.19 11.37 5.96
N TRP A 82 -3.32 10.66 6.05
CA TRP A 82 -3.41 9.22 5.81
C TRP A 82 -3.31 8.87 4.32
N VAL A 83 -3.85 9.69 3.44
CA VAL A 83 -3.70 9.53 1.98
C VAL A 83 -2.23 9.65 1.57
N ILE A 84 -1.52 10.65 2.05
CA ILE A 84 -0.07 10.83 1.77
C ILE A 84 0.71 9.65 2.32
N ALA A 85 0.45 9.23 3.56
CA ALA A 85 1.10 8.09 4.18
C ALA A 85 0.88 6.79 3.39
N SER A 86 -0.33 6.58 2.85
CA SER A 86 -0.64 5.44 1.95
C SER A 86 0.24 5.43 0.70
N GLY A 87 0.40 6.60 0.08
CA GLY A 87 1.30 6.77 -1.06
C GLY A 87 2.74 6.42 -0.72
N VAL A 88 3.24 6.90 0.43
CA VAL A 88 4.61 6.63 0.90
C VAL A 88 4.80 5.14 1.22
N ALA A 89 3.86 4.50 1.92
CA ALA A 89 3.92 3.07 2.21
C ALA A 89 4.09 2.24 0.94
N MET A 90 3.31 2.54 -0.09
CA MET A 90 3.36 1.82 -1.36
C MET A 90 4.54 2.24 -2.24
N TYR A 91 5.04 3.47 -2.11
CA TYR A 91 6.30 3.87 -2.75
C TYR A 91 7.46 3.02 -2.26
N ILE A 92 7.62 2.90 -0.93
CA ILE A 92 8.70 2.14 -0.31
C ILE A 92 8.55 0.65 -0.64
N THR A 93 7.34 0.10 -0.53
CA THR A 93 7.06 -1.29 -0.92
C THR A 93 7.43 -1.54 -2.40
N GLY A 94 7.12 -0.58 -3.27
CA GLY A 94 7.43 -0.64 -4.70
C GLY A 94 8.93 -0.66 -5.03
N LEU A 95 9.80 -0.19 -4.13
CA LEU A 95 11.26 -0.29 -4.29
C LEU A 95 11.73 -1.74 -4.37
N ALA A 96 10.98 -2.69 -3.77
CA ALA A 96 11.25 -4.12 -3.88
C ALA A 96 11.27 -4.59 -5.33
N SER A 97 10.49 -3.96 -6.23
CA SER A 97 10.41 -4.32 -7.65
C SER A 97 11.77 -4.37 -8.36
N SER A 98 12.74 -3.57 -7.90
CA SER A 98 14.09 -3.54 -8.45
C SER A 98 14.93 -4.76 -8.08
N LYS A 99 14.52 -5.48 -7.03
CA LYS A 99 15.22 -6.66 -6.49
C LYS A 99 14.52 -7.96 -6.86
N LEU A 100 13.24 -7.89 -7.19
CA LEU A 100 12.43 -9.05 -7.56
C LEU A 100 12.48 -9.26 -9.07
N LYS A 101 12.65 -10.52 -9.48
CA LYS A 101 12.71 -10.89 -10.89
C LYS A 101 11.31 -11.16 -11.47
N VAL A 102 10.45 -10.15 -11.40
CA VAL A 102 9.03 -10.24 -11.80
C VAL A 102 8.87 -10.77 -13.24
N GLU A 103 9.79 -10.43 -14.14
CA GLU A 103 9.73 -10.81 -15.56
C GLU A 103 10.23 -12.24 -15.81
N GLU A 104 10.99 -12.82 -14.89
CA GLU A 104 11.60 -14.15 -15.05
C GLU A 104 10.70 -15.29 -14.57
N GLY A 105 9.52 -14.98 -13.99
CA GLY A 105 8.54 -15.98 -13.57
C GLY A 105 8.94 -16.79 -12.32
N GLU A 106 9.99 -16.39 -11.62
CA GLU A 106 10.44 -17.04 -10.39
C GLU A 106 10.08 -16.20 -9.17
N PHE A 107 9.40 -16.81 -8.21
CA PHE A 107 9.07 -16.20 -6.92
C PHE A 107 9.38 -17.19 -5.81
N ALA A 108 10.60 -17.13 -5.29
CA ALA A 108 11.11 -18.00 -4.26
C ALA A 108 10.92 -17.39 -2.85
N ILE A 109 11.24 -18.16 -1.81
CA ILE A 109 11.23 -17.69 -0.41
C ILE A 109 12.06 -16.43 -0.23
N LYS A 110 13.20 -16.32 -0.89
CA LYS A 110 14.06 -15.13 -0.89
C LYS A 110 13.29 -13.89 -1.35
N ASP A 111 12.46 -14.01 -2.37
CA ASP A 111 11.70 -12.88 -2.93
C ASP A 111 10.57 -12.46 -1.99
N ILE A 112 9.93 -13.43 -1.32
CA ILE A 112 8.96 -13.16 -0.25
C ILE A 112 9.63 -12.39 0.90
N ILE A 113 10.82 -12.78 1.31
CA ILE A 113 11.57 -12.09 2.38
C ILE A 113 11.91 -10.65 1.94
N ILE A 114 12.44 -10.45 0.75
CA ILE A 114 12.77 -9.12 0.22
C ILE A 114 11.51 -8.25 0.17
N PHE A 115 10.42 -8.75 -0.40
CA PHE A 115 9.14 -8.03 -0.43
C PHE A 115 8.69 -7.62 0.97
N ASN A 116 8.74 -8.56 1.94
CA ASN A 116 8.28 -8.29 3.30
C ASN A 116 9.20 -7.30 4.05
N ILE A 117 10.49 -7.27 3.80
CA ILE A 117 11.37 -6.23 4.38
C ILE A 117 10.92 -4.84 3.91
N TYR A 118 10.71 -4.65 2.61
CA TYR A 118 10.32 -3.33 2.08
C TYR A 118 8.92 -2.90 2.57
N GLN A 119 7.95 -3.83 2.60
CA GLN A 119 6.61 -3.47 3.06
C GLN A 119 6.57 -3.18 4.57
N VAL A 120 7.35 -3.90 5.40
CA VAL A 120 7.46 -3.62 6.84
C VAL A 120 8.02 -2.22 7.07
N VAL A 121 9.13 -1.89 6.39
CA VAL A 121 9.73 -0.55 6.48
C VAL A 121 8.74 0.52 6.00
N GLY A 122 8.05 0.29 4.89
CA GLY A 122 7.04 1.20 4.35
C GLY A 122 5.89 1.45 5.33
N ASN A 123 5.34 0.38 5.93
CA ASN A 123 4.27 0.49 6.92
C ASN A 123 4.72 1.18 8.20
N LEU A 124 5.91 0.86 8.73
CA LEU A 124 6.45 1.53 9.92
C LEU A 124 6.61 3.03 9.71
N LEU A 125 7.21 3.45 8.60
CA LEU A 125 7.40 4.86 8.31
C LEU A 125 6.07 5.58 8.06
N ALA A 126 5.17 4.97 7.31
CA ALA A 126 3.89 5.59 6.99
C ALA A 126 3.00 5.77 8.22
N TRP A 127 2.81 4.72 9.00
CA TRP A 127 1.81 4.73 10.06
C TRP A 127 2.36 5.15 11.43
N CYS A 128 3.63 4.88 11.74
CA CYS A 128 4.21 5.31 13.02
C CYS A 128 4.77 6.74 12.97
N LEU A 129 5.04 7.31 11.79
CA LEU A 129 5.68 8.62 11.69
C LEU A 129 4.91 9.60 10.81
N ILE A 130 4.64 9.25 9.55
CA ILE A 130 4.14 10.21 8.56
C ILE A 130 2.67 10.56 8.81
N ALA A 131 1.78 9.57 8.92
CA ALA A 131 0.37 9.84 9.16
C ALA A 131 0.15 10.63 10.45
N PRO A 132 0.60 10.14 11.63
CA PRO A 132 0.39 10.88 12.88
C PRO A 132 1.11 12.22 12.92
N GLY A 133 2.32 12.31 12.37
CA GLY A 133 3.03 13.59 12.30
C GLY A 133 2.28 14.62 11.46
N LEU A 134 1.70 14.21 10.33
CA LEU A 134 0.88 15.08 9.50
C LEU A 134 -0.47 15.41 10.16
N ASP A 135 -1.10 14.48 10.91
CA ASP A 135 -2.32 14.75 11.65
C ASP A 135 -2.12 15.89 12.68
N VAL A 136 -1.03 15.83 13.42
CA VAL A 136 -0.68 16.88 14.38
C VAL A 136 -0.44 18.22 13.66
N VAL A 137 0.30 18.23 12.56
CA VAL A 137 0.69 19.47 11.86
C VAL A 137 -0.45 20.06 11.05
N MET A 138 -1.23 19.22 10.34
CA MET A 138 -2.25 19.71 9.42
C MET A 138 -3.60 19.97 10.08
N TYR A 139 -3.95 19.16 11.10
CA TYR A 139 -5.28 19.18 11.72
C TYR A 139 -5.25 19.59 13.19
N GLY A 140 -4.06 19.76 13.80
CA GLY A 140 -3.92 20.09 15.21
C GLY A 140 -4.36 18.96 16.13
N GLU A 141 -4.31 17.70 15.65
CA GLU A 141 -4.72 16.53 16.43
C GLU A 141 -3.84 16.35 17.66
N ASN A 142 -4.41 15.79 18.73
CA ASN A 142 -3.63 15.46 19.92
C ASN A 142 -2.53 14.47 19.57
N ALA A 143 -1.26 14.82 19.83
CA ALA A 143 -0.12 14.02 19.45
C ALA A 143 -0.18 12.58 20.01
N LEU A 144 -0.56 12.42 21.28
CA LEU A 144 -0.66 11.09 21.90
C LEU A 144 -1.70 10.23 21.16
N TYR A 145 -2.87 10.78 20.88
CA TYR A 145 -3.94 10.08 20.16
C TYR A 145 -3.53 9.72 18.73
N ALA A 146 -2.95 10.67 17.98
CA ALA A 146 -2.52 10.44 16.61
C ALA A 146 -1.45 9.33 16.51
N PHE A 147 -0.44 9.35 17.39
CA PHE A 147 0.60 8.31 17.39
C PHE A 147 0.08 6.95 17.89
N GLU A 148 -0.84 6.93 18.85
CA GLU A 148 -1.51 5.69 19.27
C GLU A 148 -2.32 5.08 18.12
N GLN A 149 -3.10 5.87 17.39
CA GLN A 149 -3.83 5.46 16.21
C GLN A 149 -2.89 4.87 15.14
N GLY A 150 -1.75 5.52 14.90
CA GLY A 150 -0.72 5.04 13.98
C GLY A 150 -0.14 3.68 14.37
N VAL A 151 0.13 3.45 15.66
CA VAL A 151 0.60 2.15 16.16
C VAL A 151 -0.46 1.07 15.94
N TRP A 152 -1.72 1.35 16.25
CA TRP A 152 -2.84 0.42 16.01
C TRP A 152 -3.05 0.10 14.53
N ALA A 153 -2.74 1.02 13.63
CA ALA A 153 -2.80 0.78 12.20
C ALA A 153 -1.62 -0.06 11.68
N THR A 154 -0.44 0.08 12.28
CA THR A 154 0.81 -0.47 11.74
C THR A 154 0.82 -1.99 11.68
N LEU A 155 0.63 -2.67 12.81
CA LEU A 155 0.77 -4.13 12.88
C LEU A 155 -0.26 -4.86 12.02
N PRO A 156 -1.57 -4.54 12.08
CA PRO A 156 -2.56 -5.18 11.23
C PRO A 156 -2.28 -4.98 9.73
N ASN A 157 -1.81 -3.80 9.33
CA ASN A 157 -1.49 -3.53 7.94
C ASN A 157 -0.22 -4.27 7.49
N ILE A 158 0.81 -4.39 8.32
CA ILE A 158 1.99 -5.23 8.04
C ILE A 158 1.55 -6.68 7.77
N VAL A 159 0.69 -7.24 8.61
CA VAL A 159 0.19 -8.61 8.44
C VAL A 159 -0.66 -8.73 7.16
N SER A 160 -1.59 -7.82 6.95
CA SER A 160 -2.46 -7.82 5.76
C SER A 160 -1.64 -7.74 4.47
N VAL A 161 -0.69 -6.80 4.39
CA VAL A 161 0.20 -6.64 3.23
C VAL A 161 1.09 -7.87 3.05
N GLY A 162 1.67 -8.36 4.14
CA GLY A 162 2.55 -9.52 4.11
C GLY A 162 1.85 -10.77 3.58
N VAL A 163 0.64 -11.05 4.05
CA VAL A 163 -0.13 -12.23 3.61
C VAL A 163 -0.71 -12.03 2.21
N ILE A 164 -1.54 -11.00 2.04
CA ILE A 164 -2.28 -10.80 0.77
C ILE A 164 -1.31 -10.49 -0.37
N GLY A 165 -0.34 -9.58 -0.13
CA GLY A 165 0.64 -9.21 -1.14
C GLY A 165 1.50 -10.41 -1.57
N SER A 166 2.00 -11.21 -0.62
CA SER A 166 2.80 -12.40 -0.94
C SER A 166 2.00 -13.46 -1.72
N VAL A 167 0.73 -13.68 -1.35
CA VAL A 167 -0.14 -14.62 -2.07
C VAL A 167 -0.40 -14.14 -3.49
N LEU A 168 -0.78 -12.87 -3.67
CA LEU A 168 -1.05 -12.31 -4.99
C LEU A 168 0.19 -12.35 -5.89
N LEU A 169 1.35 -12.00 -5.36
CA LEU A 169 2.62 -12.09 -6.09
C LEU A 169 2.92 -13.55 -6.46
N GLY A 170 2.81 -14.49 -5.52
CA GLY A 170 3.06 -15.91 -5.78
C GLY A 170 2.14 -16.49 -6.87
N VAL A 171 0.85 -16.13 -6.86
CA VAL A 171 -0.10 -16.53 -7.90
C VAL A 171 0.28 -15.92 -9.25
N TYR A 172 0.57 -14.62 -9.27
CA TYR A 172 0.95 -13.92 -10.49
C TYR A 172 2.19 -14.52 -11.16
N PHE A 173 3.24 -14.80 -10.37
CA PHE A 173 4.46 -15.43 -10.87
C PHE A 173 4.23 -16.83 -11.43
N ARG A 174 3.39 -17.63 -10.77
CA ARG A 174 3.03 -18.98 -11.27
C ARG A 174 2.31 -18.93 -12.62
N ILE A 175 1.46 -17.94 -12.83
CA ILE A 175 0.72 -17.79 -14.09
C ILE A 175 1.67 -17.34 -15.21
N ARG A 176 2.63 -16.48 -14.90
CA ARG A 176 3.58 -15.95 -15.88
C ARG A 176 4.72 -16.89 -16.24
N GLY A 177 5.12 -17.78 -15.34
CA GLY A 177 6.16 -18.78 -15.57
C GLY A 177 5.71 -20.02 -16.33
N ARG A 178 4.43 -20.08 -16.72
CA ARG A 178 3.86 -21.11 -17.62
C ARG A 178 3.81 -20.57 -19.05
#